data_1b70d7aa5dd281b1a29517be0218b2da
#
_entry.id   1b70d7aa5dd281b1a29517be0218b2da
#
_cell.length_a   1.000
_cell.length_b   1.000
_cell.length_c   1.000
_cell.angle_alpha   90.00
_cell.angle_beta   90.00
_cell.angle_gamma   90.00
#
_symmetry.space_group_name_H-M   'P 1'
#
loop_
_entity.id
_entity.type
_entity.pdbx_description
1 polymer ?
#
loop_
_entity_poly.entity_id
_entity_poly.type
_entity_poly.pdbx_seq_one_letter_code
_entity_poly.pdbx_strand_id
1 'polypeptide(L)'
;MKFQNKVVLVTGSSRGIGASLAKGFAKEGATVVVNYVKNQSAAEEVVSACIELGGDSWAIQADVTQEHAVKDMVDEILLETGKIDVVVNNAFRPYTFNPDQRKLAWQLTWEDYQEQMDGTLRSTHYLCQAVIPAMKKRVQGSIINMVSNLVERPIVPYPDYTTAKSAVVGYSRNLAAELGSFGIRVNCVAPGLVYPTDASRDTKEEVKEMIISQTPLRRLASPSDIEGPVLFLASDWSKFMTGQTLYVDGGLVMQ
;
A
#
# COMPACT_ATOMS: atom_id res chain seq x y z
N MET A 1 -5.92 -18.64 2.28
CA MET A 1 -7.05 -17.69 2.41
C MET A 1 -7.75 -17.67 1.06
N LYS A 2 -9.07 -17.52 1.00
CA LYS A 2 -9.77 -17.53 -0.30
C LYS A 2 -10.40 -16.17 -0.52
N PHE A 3 -10.16 -15.60 -1.71
CA PHE A 3 -10.72 -14.32 -2.14
C PHE A 3 -11.69 -14.47 -3.33
N GLN A 4 -12.23 -15.67 -3.52
CA GLN A 4 -13.25 -15.93 -4.54
C GLN A 4 -14.42 -14.95 -4.39
N ASN A 5 -14.85 -14.36 -5.49
CA ASN A 5 -15.89 -13.34 -5.53
C ASN A 5 -15.56 -12.05 -4.75
N LYS A 6 -14.29 -11.76 -4.46
CA LYS A 6 -13.84 -10.49 -3.89
C LYS A 6 -13.21 -9.61 -4.95
N VAL A 7 -13.58 -8.34 -4.96
CA VAL A 7 -12.98 -7.30 -5.81
C VAL A 7 -11.95 -6.53 -4.99
N VAL A 8 -10.73 -6.52 -5.47
CA VAL A 8 -9.55 -5.94 -4.80
C VAL A 8 -8.94 -4.87 -5.69
N LEU A 9 -8.89 -3.64 -5.21
CA LEU A 9 -8.16 -2.55 -5.86
C LEU A 9 -6.80 -2.36 -5.18
N VAL A 10 -5.72 -2.47 -5.96
CA VAL A 10 -4.36 -2.19 -5.48
C VAL A 10 -3.79 -1.00 -6.25
N THR A 11 -3.54 0.11 -5.57
CA THR A 11 -2.98 1.30 -6.24
C THR A 11 -1.47 1.17 -6.47
N GLY A 12 -0.99 1.71 -7.61
CA GLY A 12 0.42 1.64 -7.99
C GLY A 12 0.92 0.19 -8.14
N SER A 13 0.10 -0.67 -8.75
CA SER A 13 0.35 -2.12 -8.79
C SER A 13 0.95 -2.62 -10.10
N SER A 14 1.43 -1.73 -10.98
CA SER A 14 2.16 -2.14 -12.20
C SER A 14 3.59 -2.66 -11.92
N ARG A 15 4.11 -2.55 -10.68
CA ARG A 15 5.47 -2.97 -10.31
C ARG A 15 5.65 -3.13 -8.79
N GLY A 16 6.82 -3.65 -8.41
CA GLY A 16 7.27 -3.72 -7.01
C GLY A 16 6.31 -4.45 -6.08
N ILE A 17 6.10 -3.90 -4.89
CA ILE A 17 5.21 -4.46 -3.86
C ILE A 17 3.78 -4.57 -4.41
N GLY A 18 3.27 -3.52 -5.07
CA GLY A 18 1.91 -3.51 -5.61
C GLY A 18 1.65 -4.64 -6.60
N ALA A 19 2.59 -4.92 -7.51
CA ALA A 19 2.48 -6.04 -8.46
C ALA A 19 2.51 -7.40 -7.76
N SER A 20 3.35 -7.55 -6.73
CA SER A 20 3.38 -8.77 -5.90
C SER A 20 2.04 -8.98 -5.19
N LEU A 21 1.49 -7.93 -4.58
CA LEU A 21 0.18 -7.98 -3.92
C LEU A 21 -0.95 -8.35 -4.89
N ALA A 22 -0.97 -7.74 -6.09
CA ALA A 22 -1.97 -8.05 -7.12
C ALA A 22 -1.95 -9.54 -7.46
N LYS A 23 -0.76 -10.09 -7.73
CA LYS A 23 -0.56 -11.53 -8.01
C LYS A 23 -0.95 -12.41 -6.82
N GLY A 24 -0.61 -12.00 -5.59
CA GLY A 24 -0.99 -12.72 -4.38
C GLY A 24 -2.51 -12.83 -4.20
N PHE A 25 -3.25 -11.76 -4.42
CA PHE A 25 -4.71 -11.77 -4.40
C PHE A 25 -5.32 -12.62 -5.52
N ALA A 26 -4.78 -12.50 -6.73
CA ALA A 26 -5.23 -13.28 -7.88
C ALA A 26 -5.06 -14.79 -7.66
N LYS A 27 -3.92 -15.22 -7.11
CA LYS A 27 -3.63 -16.61 -6.73
C LYS A 27 -4.66 -17.19 -5.74
N GLU A 28 -5.26 -16.34 -4.92
CA GLU A 28 -6.31 -16.71 -3.97
C GLU A 28 -7.73 -16.57 -4.56
N GLY A 29 -7.85 -16.28 -5.87
CA GLY A 29 -9.09 -16.25 -6.64
C GLY A 29 -9.84 -14.91 -6.62
N ALA A 30 -9.16 -13.81 -6.30
CA ALA A 30 -9.76 -12.47 -6.36
C ALA A 30 -9.91 -11.98 -7.80
N THR A 31 -10.87 -11.09 -8.02
CA THR A 31 -10.88 -10.14 -9.13
C THR A 31 -10.01 -8.93 -8.73
N VAL A 32 -8.92 -8.69 -9.46
CA VAL A 32 -7.92 -7.68 -9.08
C VAL A 32 -7.88 -6.54 -10.07
N VAL A 33 -8.05 -5.32 -9.57
CA VAL A 33 -7.87 -4.09 -10.36
C VAL A 33 -6.45 -3.58 -10.18
N VAL A 34 -5.70 -3.56 -11.27
CA VAL A 34 -4.31 -3.07 -11.33
C VAL A 34 -4.32 -1.59 -11.70
N ASN A 35 -4.03 -0.71 -10.73
CA ASN A 35 -3.94 0.72 -11.02
C ASN A 35 -2.51 1.12 -11.40
N TYR A 36 -2.39 1.96 -12.42
CA TYR A 36 -1.13 2.54 -12.88
C TYR A 36 -1.30 4.00 -13.31
N VAL A 37 -0.16 4.73 -13.46
CA VAL A 37 -0.18 6.13 -13.92
C VAL A 37 0.42 6.27 -15.33
N LYS A 38 1.59 5.68 -15.61
CA LYS A 38 2.35 5.94 -16.84
C LYS A 38 2.65 4.68 -17.66
N ASN A 39 2.96 3.57 -17.04
CA ASN A 39 3.45 2.38 -17.72
C ASN A 39 2.33 1.35 -17.89
N GLN A 40 1.61 1.49 -19.01
CA GLN A 40 0.52 0.59 -19.38
C GLN A 40 1.03 -0.84 -19.62
N SER A 41 2.14 -1.01 -20.37
CA SER A 41 2.69 -2.34 -20.67
C SER A 41 3.02 -3.12 -19.39
N ALA A 42 3.66 -2.48 -18.40
CA ALA A 42 3.93 -3.13 -17.13
C ALA A 42 2.65 -3.48 -16.34
N ALA A 43 1.60 -2.68 -16.45
CA ALA A 43 0.31 -3.00 -15.83
C ALA A 43 -0.36 -4.19 -16.51
N GLU A 44 -0.32 -4.26 -17.84
CA GLU A 44 -0.87 -5.37 -18.63
C GLU A 44 -0.11 -6.68 -18.39
N GLU A 45 1.21 -6.64 -18.19
CA GLU A 45 2.01 -7.79 -17.78
C GLU A 45 1.56 -8.33 -16.39
N VAL A 46 1.26 -7.43 -15.45
CA VAL A 46 0.72 -7.84 -14.15
C VAL A 46 -0.68 -8.42 -14.28
N VAL A 47 -1.54 -7.82 -15.10
CA VAL A 47 -2.88 -8.35 -15.40
C VAL A 47 -2.78 -9.77 -15.97
N SER A 48 -1.95 -9.97 -16.99
CA SER A 48 -1.75 -11.30 -17.61
C SER A 48 -1.31 -12.32 -16.56
N ALA A 49 -0.32 -11.96 -15.71
CA ALA A 49 0.12 -12.83 -14.63
C ALA A 49 -0.97 -13.13 -13.58
N CYS A 50 -1.84 -12.17 -13.29
CA CYS A 50 -2.98 -12.40 -12.39
C CYS A 50 -3.98 -13.40 -12.96
N ILE A 51 -4.26 -13.31 -14.26
CA ILE A 51 -5.16 -14.24 -14.98
C ILE A 51 -4.56 -15.65 -15.01
N GLU A 52 -3.25 -15.78 -15.33
CA GLU A 52 -2.54 -17.05 -15.32
C GLU A 52 -2.54 -17.74 -13.94
N LEU A 53 -2.58 -16.96 -12.87
CA LEU A 53 -2.66 -17.45 -11.48
C LEU A 53 -4.08 -17.86 -11.06
N GLY A 54 -5.08 -17.69 -11.93
CA GLY A 54 -6.45 -18.11 -11.70
C GLY A 54 -7.39 -17.06 -11.12
N GLY A 55 -6.95 -15.80 -11.04
CA GLY A 55 -7.80 -14.64 -10.75
C GLY A 55 -8.40 -14.06 -12.02
N ASP A 56 -9.29 -13.08 -11.85
CA ASP A 56 -9.72 -12.16 -12.89
C ASP A 56 -9.04 -10.82 -12.68
N SER A 57 -8.70 -10.11 -13.77
CA SER A 57 -7.94 -8.86 -13.62
C SER A 57 -8.04 -7.95 -14.82
N TRP A 58 -8.01 -6.64 -14.58
CA TRP A 58 -7.81 -5.62 -15.61
C TRP A 58 -7.04 -4.43 -15.03
N ALA A 59 -6.54 -3.56 -15.92
CA ALA A 59 -5.77 -2.39 -15.56
C ALA A 59 -6.58 -1.11 -15.74
N ILE A 60 -6.45 -0.16 -14.80
CA ILE A 60 -7.04 1.19 -14.91
C ILE A 60 -5.94 2.24 -14.74
N GLN A 61 -5.88 3.17 -15.70
CA GLN A 61 -4.99 4.32 -15.63
C GLN A 61 -5.64 5.41 -14.76
N ALA A 62 -5.06 5.72 -13.60
CA ALA A 62 -5.48 6.84 -12.79
C ALA A 62 -4.31 7.35 -11.94
N ASP A 63 -4.12 8.67 -11.91
CA ASP A 63 -3.22 9.32 -10.96
C ASP A 63 -3.99 9.54 -9.65
N VAL A 64 -3.62 8.77 -8.63
CA VAL A 64 -4.28 8.83 -7.31
C VAL A 64 -4.08 10.14 -6.55
N THR A 65 -3.23 11.03 -7.05
CA THR A 65 -3.09 12.40 -6.52
C THR A 65 -4.14 13.36 -7.07
N GLN A 66 -4.94 12.92 -8.06
CA GLN A 66 -6.00 13.69 -8.70
C GLN A 66 -7.37 13.15 -8.28
N GLU A 67 -8.13 13.95 -7.55
CA GLU A 67 -9.43 13.55 -6.98
C GLU A 67 -10.41 13.02 -8.04
N HIS A 68 -10.53 13.75 -9.17
CA HIS A 68 -11.42 13.33 -10.26
C HIS A 68 -11.02 11.98 -10.86
N ALA A 69 -9.71 11.75 -11.08
CA ALA A 69 -9.22 10.49 -11.63
C ALA A 69 -9.48 9.30 -10.69
N VAL A 70 -9.36 9.52 -9.38
CA VAL A 70 -9.72 8.51 -8.36
C VAL A 70 -11.21 8.22 -8.39
N LYS A 71 -12.04 9.25 -8.45
CA LYS A 71 -13.49 9.08 -8.52
C LYS A 71 -13.90 8.30 -9.77
N ASP A 72 -13.39 8.68 -10.94
CA ASP A 72 -13.70 8.02 -12.21
C ASP A 72 -13.27 6.53 -12.19
N MET A 73 -12.07 6.23 -11.65
CA MET A 73 -11.60 4.86 -11.46
C MET A 73 -12.53 4.04 -10.55
N VAL A 74 -12.95 4.60 -9.43
CA VAL A 74 -13.84 3.90 -8.49
C VAL A 74 -15.23 3.70 -9.09
N ASP A 75 -15.76 4.70 -9.77
CA ASP A 75 -17.08 4.62 -10.47
C ASP A 75 -17.03 3.54 -11.57
N GLU A 76 -15.95 3.46 -12.36
CA GLU A 76 -15.74 2.39 -13.37
C GLU A 76 -15.74 1.01 -12.72
N ILE A 77 -14.98 0.81 -11.63
CA ILE A 77 -14.95 -0.48 -10.93
C ILE A 77 -16.34 -0.85 -10.40
N LEU A 78 -17.05 0.09 -9.83
CA LEU A 78 -18.39 -0.14 -9.28
C LEU A 78 -19.42 -0.42 -10.37
N LEU A 79 -19.30 0.21 -11.52
CA LEU A 79 -20.14 -0.07 -12.70
C LEU A 79 -19.94 -1.50 -13.20
N GLU A 80 -18.69 -1.97 -13.29
CA GLU A 80 -18.34 -3.28 -13.81
C GLU A 80 -18.64 -4.42 -12.83
N THR A 81 -18.40 -4.20 -11.52
CA THR A 81 -18.44 -5.29 -10.52
C THR A 81 -19.56 -5.15 -9.49
N GLY A 82 -20.16 -3.97 -9.38
CA GLY A 82 -21.13 -3.62 -8.34
C GLY A 82 -20.54 -3.44 -6.94
N LYS A 83 -19.21 -3.62 -6.76
CA LYS A 83 -18.59 -3.61 -5.43
C LYS A 83 -17.08 -3.38 -5.45
N ILE A 84 -16.54 -2.98 -4.31
CA ILE A 84 -15.12 -3.08 -3.97
C ILE A 84 -15.05 -3.65 -2.55
N ASP A 85 -14.42 -4.81 -2.38
CA ASP A 85 -14.33 -5.49 -1.07
C ASP A 85 -13.06 -5.10 -0.32
N VAL A 86 -11.96 -4.91 -1.04
CA VAL A 86 -10.65 -4.58 -0.47
C VAL A 86 -9.99 -3.46 -1.26
N VAL A 87 -9.41 -2.51 -0.55
CA VAL A 87 -8.55 -1.48 -1.12
C VAL A 87 -7.18 -1.56 -0.47
N VAL A 88 -6.13 -1.57 -1.29
CA VAL A 88 -4.76 -1.42 -0.82
C VAL A 88 -4.19 -0.11 -1.35
N ASN A 89 -4.05 0.87 -0.46
CA ASN A 89 -3.37 2.14 -0.71
C ASN A 89 -1.86 1.90 -0.71
N ASN A 90 -1.32 1.45 -1.85
CA ASN A 90 0.10 1.15 -2.00
C ASN A 90 0.85 2.24 -2.79
N ALA A 91 0.17 2.95 -3.70
CA ALA A 91 0.80 4.04 -4.44
C ALA A 91 1.31 5.14 -3.50
N PHE A 92 2.48 5.67 -3.82
CA PHE A 92 3.05 6.84 -3.16
C PHE A 92 3.90 7.63 -4.16
N ARG A 93 4.22 8.89 -3.83
CA ARG A 93 5.11 9.70 -4.65
C ARG A 93 6.49 9.01 -4.75
N PRO A 94 7.07 8.90 -5.95
CA PRO A 94 8.42 8.34 -6.08
C PRO A 94 9.41 9.02 -5.13
N TYR A 95 10.16 8.22 -4.40
CA TYR A 95 11.14 8.66 -3.42
C TYR A 95 12.46 7.91 -3.63
N THR A 96 13.58 8.62 -3.52
CA THR A 96 14.91 8.02 -3.65
C THR A 96 15.51 7.78 -2.27
N PHE A 97 15.61 6.50 -1.91
CA PHE A 97 16.22 6.09 -0.63
C PHE A 97 17.74 6.03 -0.75
N ASN A 98 18.36 7.21 -0.83
CA ASN A 98 19.81 7.36 -0.86
C ASN A 98 20.26 8.24 0.33
N PRO A 99 21.00 7.69 1.33
CA PRO A 99 21.39 8.43 2.53
C PRO A 99 22.32 9.60 2.23
N ASP A 100 23.10 9.56 1.14
CA ASP A 100 24.06 10.64 0.81
C ASP A 100 23.38 11.80 0.07
N GLN A 101 22.26 11.55 -0.59
CA GLN A 101 21.55 12.55 -1.39
C GLN A 101 20.31 13.10 -0.68
N ARG A 102 19.94 12.53 0.48
CA ARG A 102 18.81 13.03 1.25
C ARG A 102 19.12 14.40 1.84
N LYS A 103 18.11 15.24 1.92
CA LYS A 103 18.19 16.47 2.73
C LYS A 103 18.14 16.11 4.21
N LEU A 104 18.92 16.83 5.02
CA LEU A 104 18.82 16.76 6.48
C LEU A 104 17.57 17.53 6.96
N ALA A 105 17.05 17.20 8.14
CA ALA A 105 15.81 17.77 8.65
C ALA A 105 15.76 19.32 8.62
N TRP A 106 16.87 19.97 8.87
CA TRP A 106 17.00 21.44 8.84
C TRP A 106 17.28 22.04 7.46
N GLN A 107 17.37 21.20 6.41
CA GLN A 107 17.53 21.60 5.01
C GLN A 107 16.22 21.41 4.22
N LEU A 108 15.26 20.66 4.78
CA LEU A 108 13.96 20.45 4.18
C LEU A 108 13.12 21.73 4.27
N THR A 109 12.45 22.06 3.16
CA THR A 109 11.46 23.13 3.12
C THR A 109 10.06 22.57 3.42
N TRP A 110 9.09 23.46 3.63
CA TRP A 110 7.70 23.02 3.77
C TRP A 110 7.19 22.33 2.51
N GLU A 111 7.62 22.78 1.34
CA GLU A 111 7.26 22.23 0.05
C GLU A 111 7.71 20.77 -0.08
N ASP A 112 8.90 20.41 0.43
CA ASP A 112 9.37 19.01 0.46
C ASP A 112 8.40 18.13 1.26
N TYR A 113 7.95 18.58 2.44
CA TYR A 113 6.95 17.87 3.24
C TYR A 113 5.60 17.81 2.52
N GLN A 114 5.14 18.92 1.95
CA GLN A 114 3.86 18.98 1.27
C GLN A 114 3.81 18.03 0.08
N GLU A 115 4.87 17.95 -0.71
CA GLU A 115 4.95 17.02 -1.82
C GLU A 115 4.80 15.56 -1.37
N GLN A 116 5.41 15.16 -0.25
CA GLN A 116 5.24 13.81 0.30
C GLN A 116 3.85 13.60 0.89
N MET A 117 3.29 14.60 1.56
CA MET A 117 1.91 14.57 2.05
C MET A 117 0.89 14.41 0.92
N ASP A 118 1.07 15.15 -0.16
CA ASP A 118 0.21 15.09 -1.35
C ASP A 118 0.26 13.72 -2.04
N GLY A 119 1.44 13.17 -2.19
CA GLY A 119 1.63 11.86 -2.83
C GLY A 119 1.31 10.67 -1.93
N THR A 120 1.05 10.87 -0.64
CA THR A 120 0.86 9.81 0.34
C THR A 120 -0.47 9.96 1.08
N LEU A 121 -0.63 10.99 1.92
CA LEU A 121 -1.85 11.17 2.70
C LEU A 121 -3.03 11.61 1.83
N ARG A 122 -2.84 12.62 0.97
CA ARG A 122 -3.93 13.13 0.10
C ARG A 122 -4.42 12.06 -0.86
N SER A 123 -3.52 11.31 -1.49
CA SER A 123 -3.90 10.20 -2.38
C SER A 123 -4.67 9.09 -1.64
N THR A 124 -4.23 8.72 -0.43
CA THR A 124 -4.95 7.77 0.44
C THR A 124 -6.33 8.30 0.82
N HIS A 125 -6.43 9.60 1.16
CA HIS A 125 -7.69 10.25 1.49
C HIS A 125 -8.68 10.22 0.32
N TYR A 126 -8.27 10.62 -0.88
CA TYR A 126 -9.14 10.62 -2.05
C TYR A 126 -9.71 9.23 -2.35
N LEU A 127 -8.86 8.20 -2.30
CA LEU A 127 -9.34 6.85 -2.53
C LEU A 127 -10.29 6.37 -1.43
N CYS A 128 -9.98 6.63 -0.16
CA CYS A 128 -10.88 6.31 0.94
C CYS A 128 -12.24 7.02 0.78
N GLN A 129 -12.25 8.32 0.46
CA GLN A 129 -13.49 9.07 0.24
C GLN A 129 -14.34 8.48 -0.90
N ALA A 130 -13.72 8.04 -1.98
CA ALA A 130 -14.42 7.47 -3.13
C ALA A 130 -15.03 6.08 -2.83
N VAL A 131 -14.34 5.22 -2.06
CA VAL A 131 -14.78 3.83 -1.84
C VAL A 131 -15.71 3.66 -0.63
N ILE A 132 -15.55 4.49 0.42
CA ILE A 132 -16.33 4.38 1.67
C ILE A 132 -17.85 4.36 1.45
N PRO A 133 -18.45 5.19 0.59
CA PRO A 133 -19.91 5.16 0.37
C PRO A 133 -20.43 3.79 -0.09
N ALA A 134 -19.74 3.15 -1.03
CA ALA A 134 -20.09 1.84 -1.53
C ALA A 134 -19.89 0.75 -0.47
N MET A 135 -18.79 0.80 0.29
CA MET A 135 -18.53 -0.13 1.38
C MET A 135 -19.56 0.02 2.52
N LYS A 136 -19.92 1.26 2.90
CA LYS A 136 -20.97 1.53 3.90
C LYS A 136 -22.33 0.97 3.50
N LYS A 137 -22.73 1.13 2.24
CA LYS A 137 -23.99 0.58 1.71
C LYS A 137 -24.05 -0.94 1.85
N ARG A 138 -22.91 -1.62 1.75
CA ARG A 138 -22.79 -3.08 1.85
C ARG A 138 -22.49 -3.57 3.28
N VAL A 139 -22.22 -2.65 4.20
CA VAL A 139 -21.78 -2.94 5.58
C VAL A 139 -20.59 -3.90 5.62
N GLN A 140 -19.66 -3.74 4.68
CA GLN A 140 -18.47 -4.59 4.54
C GLN A 140 -17.37 -3.87 3.77
N GLY A 141 -16.13 -3.96 4.26
CA GLY A 141 -14.93 -3.48 3.56
C GLY A 141 -13.66 -3.73 4.34
N SER A 142 -12.54 -3.79 3.61
CA SER A 142 -11.21 -3.79 4.22
C SER A 142 -10.31 -2.79 3.49
N ILE A 143 -9.79 -1.80 4.21
CA ILE A 143 -8.87 -0.79 3.72
C ILE A 143 -7.51 -1.05 4.35
N ILE A 144 -6.48 -1.20 3.52
CA ILE A 144 -5.10 -1.46 3.95
C ILE A 144 -4.21 -0.34 3.42
N ASN A 145 -3.57 0.37 4.33
CA ASN A 145 -2.68 1.49 3.99
C ASN A 145 -1.22 1.07 4.15
N MET A 146 -0.44 1.18 3.07
CA MET A 146 0.98 0.87 3.09
C MET A 146 1.75 2.04 3.71
N VAL A 147 2.34 1.81 4.87
CA VAL A 147 3.17 2.78 5.61
C VAL A 147 4.64 2.37 5.58
N SER A 148 5.40 2.52 6.63
CA SER A 148 6.81 2.12 6.72
C SER A 148 7.18 1.88 8.18
N ASN A 149 8.11 0.98 8.45
CA ASN A 149 8.68 0.79 9.78
C ASN A 149 9.50 2.00 10.26
N LEU A 150 9.89 2.90 9.34
CA LEU A 150 10.56 4.16 9.67
C LEU A 150 9.70 5.09 10.54
N VAL A 151 8.38 4.90 10.59
CA VAL A 151 7.49 5.66 11.49
C VAL A 151 7.79 5.40 12.97
N GLU A 152 8.34 4.23 13.31
CA GLU A 152 8.75 3.88 14.67
C GLU A 152 10.26 3.93 14.86
N ARG A 153 11.02 3.47 13.86
CA ARG A 153 12.47 3.38 13.95
C ARG A 153 13.12 3.93 12.67
N PRO A 154 13.42 5.24 12.63
CA PRO A 154 14.06 5.89 11.48
C PRO A 154 15.57 5.56 11.43
N ILE A 155 15.91 4.32 11.11
CA ILE A 155 17.30 3.82 11.06
C ILE A 155 18.17 4.61 10.06
N VAL A 156 17.57 5.02 8.95
CA VAL A 156 18.05 6.10 8.09
C VAL A 156 16.94 7.14 8.07
N PRO A 157 17.14 8.34 8.61
CA PRO A 157 16.08 9.34 8.68
C PRO A 157 15.77 9.92 7.30
N TYR A 158 14.51 9.84 6.91
CA TYR A 158 13.90 10.50 5.74
C TYR A 158 12.70 11.31 6.25
N PRO A 159 12.92 12.53 6.79
CA PRO A 159 11.93 13.20 7.65
C PRO A 159 10.62 13.54 6.93
N ASP A 160 10.67 14.02 5.69
CA ASP A 160 9.53 14.33 4.84
C ASP A 160 8.67 13.08 4.54
N TYR A 161 9.32 12.02 4.07
CA TYR A 161 8.67 10.72 3.80
C TYR A 161 8.08 10.11 5.06
N THR A 162 8.87 10.06 6.16
CA THR A 162 8.43 9.44 7.41
C THR A 162 7.27 10.20 8.03
N THR A 163 7.30 11.55 7.98
CA THR A 163 6.19 12.40 8.44
C THR A 163 4.90 12.08 7.67
N ALA A 164 4.97 11.98 6.34
CA ALA A 164 3.80 11.67 5.53
C ALA A 164 3.26 10.26 5.84
N LYS A 165 4.12 9.25 6.04
CA LYS A 165 3.72 7.90 6.43
C LYS A 165 3.14 7.85 7.85
N SER A 166 3.66 8.63 8.79
CA SER A 166 3.11 8.77 10.14
C SER A 166 1.71 9.41 10.13
N ALA A 167 1.49 10.39 9.26
CA ALA A 167 0.17 11.01 9.09
C ALA A 167 -0.87 9.99 8.60
N VAL A 168 -0.50 9.05 7.71
CA VAL A 168 -1.39 7.95 7.28
C VAL A 168 -1.74 7.02 8.45
N VAL A 169 -0.82 6.75 9.39
CA VAL A 169 -1.14 5.95 10.59
C VAL A 169 -2.23 6.64 11.43
N GLY A 170 -2.07 7.93 11.72
CA GLY A 170 -3.06 8.71 12.45
C GLY A 170 -4.41 8.75 11.72
N TYR A 171 -4.39 8.99 10.41
CA TYR A 171 -5.58 8.97 9.55
C TYR A 171 -6.29 7.61 9.60
N SER A 172 -5.56 6.51 9.47
CA SER A 172 -6.10 5.15 9.50
C SER A 172 -6.79 4.81 10.82
N ARG A 173 -6.22 5.23 11.95
CA ARG A 173 -6.81 5.03 13.28
C ARG A 173 -8.14 5.75 13.43
N ASN A 174 -8.25 6.98 12.94
CA ASN A 174 -9.50 7.74 12.96
C ASN A 174 -10.56 7.08 12.06
N LEU A 175 -10.20 6.70 10.83
CA LEU A 175 -11.14 5.98 9.95
C LEU A 175 -11.59 4.66 10.57
N ALA A 176 -10.70 3.90 11.20
CA ALA A 176 -11.04 2.65 11.86
C ALA A 176 -12.10 2.85 12.97
N ALA A 177 -11.94 3.90 13.77
CA ALA A 177 -12.89 4.24 14.84
C ALA A 177 -14.27 4.64 14.30
N GLU A 178 -14.31 5.43 13.22
CA GLU A 178 -15.57 5.90 12.63
C GLU A 178 -16.29 4.84 11.78
N LEU A 179 -15.53 3.99 11.08
CA LEU A 179 -16.08 3.05 10.10
C LEU A 179 -16.39 1.66 10.67
N GLY A 180 -15.93 1.36 11.88
CA GLY A 180 -16.15 0.06 12.52
C GLY A 180 -17.62 -0.33 12.64
N SER A 181 -18.52 0.62 12.96
CA SER A 181 -19.97 0.39 13.04
C SER A 181 -20.61 0.04 11.68
N PHE A 182 -19.91 0.29 10.58
CA PHE A 182 -20.33 -0.08 9.24
C PHE A 182 -19.64 -1.36 8.72
N GLY A 183 -19.02 -2.15 9.61
CA GLY A 183 -18.32 -3.39 9.22
C GLY A 183 -17.09 -3.17 8.35
N ILE A 184 -16.54 -1.95 8.32
CA ILE A 184 -15.36 -1.61 7.53
C ILE A 184 -14.14 -1.57 8.45
N ARG A 185 -13.11 -2.33 8.10
CA ARG A 185 -11.84 -2.37 8.82
C ARG A 185 -10.79 -1.54 8.11
N VAL A 186 -10.00 -0.80 8.86
CA VAL A 186 -8.89 0.00 8.33
C VAL A 186 -7.63 -0.33 9.12
N ASN A 187 -6.60 -0.86 8.43
CA ASN A 187 -5.34 -1.23 9.04
C ASN A 187 -4.15 -0.74 8.20
N CYS A 188 -2.98 -0.67 8.81
CA CYS A 188 -1.73 -0.34 8.16
C CYS A 188 -0.82 -1.57 8.07
N VAL A 189 -0.04 -1.66 7.00
CA VAL A 189 1.13 -2.54 6.90
C VAL A 189 2.37 -1.67 6.80
N ALA A 190 3.36 -1.94 7.64
CA ALA A 190 4.60 -1.20 7.77
C ALA A 190 5.81 -2.08 7.36
N PRO A 191 6.15 -2.15 6.07
CA PRO A 191 7.33 -2.88 5.63
C PRO A 191 8.62 -2.24 6.15
N GLY A 192 9.65 -3.05 6.33
CA GLY A 192 11.04 -2.61 6.34
C GLY A 192 11.55 -2.30 4.94
N LEU A 193 12.88 -2.33 4.75
CA LEU A 193 13.46 -2.22 3.40
C LEU A 193 13.10 -3.47 2.57
N VAL A 194 12.32 -3.27 1.52
CA VAL A 194 11.94 -4.31 0.56
C VAL A 194 12.83 -4.21 -0.67
N TYR A 195 13.54 -5.28 -1.00
CA TYR A 195 14.49 -5.34 -2.12
C TYR A 195 14.33 -6.67 -2.89
N PRO A 196 14.39 -6.65 -4.24
CA PRO A 196 14.52 -5.48 -5.11
C PRO A 196 13.17 -4.81 -5.41
N THR A 197 13.16 -3.47 -5.42
CA THR A 197 12.07 -2.65 -5.96
C THR A 197 12.67 -1.42 -6.64
N ASP A 198 11.90 -0.72 -7.48
CA ASP A 198 12.39 0.53 -8.10
C ASP A 198 12.78 1.59 -7.06
N ALA A 199 12.05 1.65 -5.93
CA ALA A 199 12.36 2.58 -4.86
C ALA A 199 13.64 2.23 -4.11
N SER A 200 14.00 0.95 -4.04
CA SER A 200 15.15 0.45 -3.26
C SER A 200 16.38 0.10 -4.09
N ARG A 201 16.28 0.10 -5.44
CA ARG A 201 17.38 -0.37 -6.30
C ARG A 201 18.68 0.41 -6.11
N ASP A 202 18.58 1.70 -5.82
CA ASP A 202 19.73 2.59 -5.63
C ASP A 202 20.22 2.63 -4.16
N THR A 203 19.65 1.77 -3.29
CA THR A 203 20.12 1.65 -1.91
C THR A 203 21.52 1.03 -1.89
N LYS A 204 22.48 1.74 -1.28
CA LYS A 204 23.87 1.32 -1.17
C LYS A 204 24.01 0.00 -0.42
N GLU A 205 25.02 -0.79 -0.78
CA GLU A 205 25.26 -2.10 -0.18
C GLU A 205 25.55 -1.98 1.33
N GLU A 206 26.32 -0.99 1.75
CA GLU A 206 26.64 -0.75 3.16
C GLU A 206 25.37 -0.47 4.00
N VAL A 207 24.36 0.20 3.40
CA VAL A 207 23.06 0.44 4.05
C VAL A 207 22.26 -0.85 4.17
N LYS A 208 22.27 -1.68 3.12
CA LYS A 208 21.62 -3.00 3.14
C LYS A 208 22.25 -3.89 4.21
N GLU A 209 23.56 -3.99 4.24
CA GLU A 209 24.32 -4.77 5.25
C GLU A 209 24.05 -4.27 6.67
N MET A 210 24.04 -2.95 6.88
CA MET A 210 23.68 -2.35 8.17
C MET A 210 22.27 -2.76 8.61
N ILE A 211 21.28 -2.70 7.72
CA ILE A 211 19.90 -3.09 8.02
C ILE A 211 19.83 -4.60 8.31
N ILE A 212 20.47 -5.43 7.48
CA ILE A 212 20.52 -6.89 7.67
C ILE A 212 21.13 -7.24 9.03
N SER A 213 22.23 -6.58 9.41
CA SER A 213 22.92 -6.83 10.68
C SER A 213 22.06 -6.56 11.90
N GLN A 214 21.12 -5.62 11.80
CA GLN A 214 20.18 -5.23 12.86
C GLN A 214 18.83 -5.98 12.78
N THR A 215 18.56 -6.66 11.66
CA THR A 215 17.32 -7.42 11.45
C THR A 215 17.47 -8.83 12.05
N PRO A 216 16.62 -9.26 12.99
CA PRO A 216 16.68 -10.61 13.57
C PRO A 216 16.63 -11.72 12.52
N LEU A 217 15.81 -11.61 11.46
CA LEU A 217 15.74 -12.61 10.38
C LEU A 217 16.93 -12.56 9.40
N ARG A 218 17.93 -11.66 9.62
CA ARG A 218 19.20 -11.59 8.90
C ARG A 218 19.10 -11.51 7.37
N ARG A 219 18.05 -10.90 6.86
CA ARG A 219 17.85 -10.60 5.44
C ARG A 219 16.96 -9.37 5.25
N LEU A 220 16.98 -8.82 4.04
CA LEU A 220 15.97 -7.87 3.61
C LEU A 220 14.66 -8.59 3.25
N ALA A 221 13.56 -7.87 3.30
CA ALA A 221 12.30 -8.38 2.77
C ALA A 221 12.31 -8.35 1.22
N SER A 222 11.67 -9.34 0.61
CA SER A 222 11.27 -9.33 -0.80
C SER A 222 9.83 -8.84 -0.93
N PRO A 223 9.37 -8.42 -2.13
CA PRO A 223 7.96 -8.08 -2.33
C PRO A 223 6.98 -9.18 -1.90
N SER A 224 7.34 -10.45 -2.06
CA SER A 224 6.50 -11.60 -1.66
C SER A 224 6.36 -11.76 -0.14
N ASP A 225 7.30 -11.26 0.66
CA ASP A 225 7.18 -11.28 2.12
C ASP A 225 6.02 -10.38 2.62
N ILE A 226 5.60 -9.42 1.80
CA ILE A 226 4.53 -8.47 2.13
C ILE A 226 3.15 -9.02 1.77
N GLU A 227 3.07 -9.99 0.86
CA GLU A 227 1.79 -10.57 0.40
C GLU A 227 0.97 -11.15 1.55
N GLY A 228 1.56 -12.10 2.29
CA GLY A 228 0.86 -12.79 3.38
C GLY A 228 0.22 -11.87 4.42
N PRO A 229 0.96 -10.92 4.99
CA PRO A 229 0.42 -9.92 5.93
C PRO A 229 -0.70 -9.07 5.36
N VAL A 230 -0.61 -8.61 4.11
CA VAL A 230 -1.66 -7.82 3.46
C VAL A 230 -2.90 -8.68 3.21
N LEU A 231 -2.73 -9.88 2.66
CA LEU A 231 -3.84 -10.83 2.45
C LEU A 231 -4.51 -11.21 3.78
N PHE A 232 -3.73 -11.43 4.85
CA PHE A 232 -4.28 -11.69 6.17
C PHE A 232 -5.18 -10.53 6.63
N LEU A 233 -4.72 -9.29 6.57
CA LEU A 233 -5.52 -8.11 6.96
C LEU A 233 -6.72 -7.89 6.04
N ALA A 234 -6.66 -8.29 4.79
CA ALA A 234 -7.78 -8.23 3.85
C ALA A 234 -8.85 -9.30 4.12
N SER A 235 -8.47 -10.43 4.71
CA SER A 235 -9.30 -11.63 4.88
C SER A 235 -10.17 -11.58 6.15
N ASP A 236 -11.11 -12.53 6.24
CA ASP A 236 -11.94 -12.75 7.43
C ASP A 236 -11.15 -13.29 8.64
N TRP A 237 -9.90 -13.73 8.43
CA TRP A 237 -9.02 -14.17 9.53
C TRP A 237 -8.66 -13.01 10.45
N SER A 238 -8.72 -11.78 9.95
CA SER A 238 -8.51 -10.55 10.71
C SER A 238 -9.82 -9.77 11.00
N LYS A 239 -10.98 -10.45 10.98
CA LYS A 239 -12.31 -9.79 11.12
C LYS A 239 -12.50 -8.97 12.40
N PHE A 240 -11.70 -9.21 13.43
CA PHE A 240 -11.72 -8.43 14.69
C PHE A 240 -10.51 -7.51 14.85
N MET A 241 -9.81 -7.21 13.74
CA MET A 241 -8.65 -6.32 13.74
C MET A 241 -8.96 -5.07 12.92
N THR A 242 -8.94 -3.90 13.55
CA THR A 242 -9.02 -2.59 12.91
C THR A 242 -8.18 -1.57 13.67
N GLY A 243 -7.70 -0.53 13.01
CA GLY A 243 -6.84 0.51 13.58
C GLY A 243 -5.40 0.07 13.89
N GLN A 244 -4.99 -1.13 13.45
CA GLN A 244 -3.68 -1.70 13.78
C GLN A 244 -2.64 -1.35 12.71
N THR A 245 -1.37 -1.29 13.13
CA THR A 245 -0.21 -1.25 12.24
C THR A 245 0.58 -2.53 12.40
N LEU A 246 0.67 -3.31 11.33
CA LEU A 246 1.41 -4.58 11.31
C LEU A 246 2.80 -4.34 10.71
N TYR A 247 3.85 -4.49 11.51
CA TYR A 247 5.23 -4.37 11.06
C TYR A 247 5.69 -5.65 10.37
N VAL A 248 6.25 -5.49 9.16
CA VAL A 248 6.73 -6.59 8.32
C VAL A 248 8.17 -6.28 7.91
N ASP A 249 9.08 -6.41 8.86
CA ASP A 249 10.47 -5.95 8.75
C ASP A 249 11.50 -6.93 9.34
N GLY A 250 11.11 -8.19 9.52
CA GLY A 250 11.99 -9.23 10.01
C GLY A 250 12.38 -9.07 11.49
N GLY A 251 11.59 -8.31 12.27
CA GLY A 251 11.80 -8.06 13.68
C GLY A 251 12.70 -6.85 13.98
N LEU A 252 12.97 -5.99 12.99
CA LEU A 252 13.75 -4.77 13.19
C LEU A 252 13.05 -3.79 14.14
N VAL A 253 11.71 -3.74 14.11
CA VAL A 253 10.84 -3.08 15.08
C VAL A 253 10.09 -4.14 15.86
N MET A 254 10.13 -4.05 17.20
CA MET A 254 9.37 -4.90 18.12
C MET A 254 8.54 -3.99 19.03
N GLN A 255 7.23 -4.19 19.06
CA GLN A 255 6.25 -3.48 19.91
C GLN A 255 5.47 -4.47 20.76
#